data_c893d6dd5434c3266f5fbddbbab8d636
#
_entry.id   c893d6dd5434c3266f5fbddbbab8d636
#
_cell.length_a   1.000
_cell.length_b   1.000
_cell.length_c   1.000
_cell.angle_alpha   90.00
_cell.angle_beta   90.00
_cell.angle_gamma   90.00
#
_symmetry.space_group_name_H-M   'P 1'
#
loop_
_entity.id
_entity.type
_entity.pdbx_description
1 polymer ?
#
loop_
_entity_poly.entity_id
_entity_poly.type
_entity_poly.pdbx_seq_one_letter_code
_entity_poly.pdbx_strand_id
1 'polypeptide(L)'
;MDLLKLKWQALAPTFSFSQLPVDSQQTFWDLQPRTTAAIDNWLAQNSNAILVLKGEEQFADLLRLQQYLMQHYFADQAVAVNGVHYQFQQPDANDFPTIEMRPAQSVQDNFAQRYWVKCADYLSPQSLFGQVLQLVNSNKIQLIPGLIHQVNGGILILSAAQLLSQFDLWQRLLSILQQQQFHWQLDDILQRQTCVIPPMTLKLKLIIVGSRDNLAEFETFQPDLYQLADYAEVAAYTDIEDQAQQQQWASYLCNLAQNELQCELDLSAINRIYQWLTRESEDRHLIANSPTQIITILKGALSYRANSNDNIINAEMVEQFYQQQCYQRDLLQQRSYQSILAEQVYIDTEGEEIGQINGLSVIEYPGVPYSFGEPSRISCLVQIGEGGEIVDVDRKNELAGNIHSKGMMIAQSCLSNILQLPSQLPFSASLVFEQSYTEIDGDSASLAMLCVLVSALAELPLPQNIAVTGAIDQFGLVHAVGGVNQKIEGFFAICQQRGLNGHQGVIIPAVVCNQLSLNQEVIAAVKAQQFHLWVVEDAAQALQILLQRDLIEMPDKTYHADNRPLNQLILQNIEQKSEHKSACSKWFSWLSAMKKA
;
A
#
# COMPACT_ATOMS: atom_id res chain seq x y z
N MET A 1 -3.75 14.68 -31.29
CA MET A 1 -2.67 14.49 -30.30
C MET A 1 -2.76 15.47 -29.13
N ASP A 2 -2.97 16.75 -29.34
CA ASP A 2 -3.01 17.71 -28.22
C ASP A 2 -4.17 17.52 -27.24
N LEU A 3 -5.28 16.92 -27.66
CA LEU A 3 -6.43 16.64 -26.81
C LEU A 3 -6.17 15.55 -25.75
N LEU A 4 -5.20 14.68 -25.99
CA LEU A 4 -4.84 13.58 -25.07
C LEU A 4 -3.66 13.95 -24.15
N LYS A 5 -3.07 15.15 -24.31
CA LYS A 5 -1.98 15.62 -23.45
C LYS A 5 -2.51 16.17 -22.13
N LEU A 6 -1.94 15.71 -21.03
CA LEU A 6 -2.23 16.29 -19.72
C LEU A 6 -1.60 17.67 -19.55
N LYS A 7 -2.37 18.57 -18.91
CA LYS A 7 -1.86 19.86 -18.48
C LYS A 7 -1.13 19.70 -17.14
N TRP A 8 -0.09 20.51 -16.91
CA TRP A 8 0.73 20.46 -15.70
C TRP A 8 -0.08 20.59 -14.39
N GLN A 9 -1.24 21.29 -14.43
CA GLN A 9 -2.12 21.45 -13.27
C GLN A 9 -2.77 20.14 -12.81
N ALA A 10 -2.85 19.13 -13.67
CA ALA A 10 -3.42 17.82 -13.35
C ALA A 10 -2.41 16.85 -12.71
N LEU A 11 -1.12 17.21 -12.65
CA LEU A 11 -0.04 16.31 -12.28
C LEU A 11 0.19 16.18 -10.77
N ALA A 12 -0.40 17.04 -9.97
CA ALA A 12 -0.41 16.92 -8.52
C ALA A 12 -1.72 17.46 -7.96
N PRO A 13 -2.24 16.89 -6.86
CA PRO A 13 -3.44 17.39 -6.22
C PRO A 13 -3.16 18.73 -5.51
N THR A 14 -4.19 19.57 -5.46
CA THR A 14 -4.18 20.83 -4.70
C THR A 14 -5.52 21.01 -4.02
N PHE A 15 -5.53 21.58 -2.81
CA PHE A 15 -6.77 21.91 -2.14
C PHE A 15 -7.53 23.03 -2.87
N SER A 16 -8.86 22.96 -2.78
CA SER A 16 -9.76 23.94 -3.39
C SER A 16 -9.96 25.20 -2.54
N PHE A 17 -9.58 25.20 -1.26
CA PHE A 17 -9.71 26.35 -0.36
C PHE A 17 -8.42 27.16 -0.29
N SER A 18 -8.57 28.48 -0.09
CA SER A 18 -7.46 29.43 -0.07
C SER A 18 -7.10 29.94 1.32
N GLN A 19 -7.82 29.52 2.37
CA GLN A 19 -7.58 29.95 3.75
C GLN A 19 -7.49 28.73 4.65
N LEU A 20 -6.65 28.81 5.68
CA LEU A 20 -6.52 27.78 6.69
C LEU A 20 -7.86 27.56 7.42
N PRO A 21 -8.17 26.33 7.85
CA PRO A 21 -9.33 26.07 8.70
C PRO A 21 -9.25 26.91 9.99
N VAL A 22 -10.35 27.55 10.35
CA VAL A 22 -10.43 28.40 11.55
C VAL A 22 -10.51 27.55 12.83
N ASP A 23 -11.05 26.34 12.73
CA ASP A 23 -11.21 25.41 13.84
C ASP A 23 -10.24 24.24 13.70
N SER A 24 -9.28 24.17 14.61
CA SER A 24 -8.26 23.10 14.67
C SER A 24 -8.56 22.06 15.75
N GLN A 25 -9.83 21.81 16.06
CA GLN A 25 -10.23 20.86 17.12
C GLN A 25 -10.44 19.43 16.63
N GLN A 26 -10.40 19.19 15.31
CA GLN A 26 -10.59 17.87 14.73
C GLN A 26 -9.48 16.92 15.19
N THR A 27 -9.88 15.78 15.74
CA THR A 27 -8.98 14.71 16.16
C THR A 27 -8.93 13.57 15.13
N PHE A 28 -8.01 12.64 15.30
CA PHE A 28 -7.98 11.41 14.50
C PHE A 28 -9.30 10.64 14.55
N TRP A 29 -9.94 10.59 15.72
CA TRP A 29 -11.16 9.82 15.94
C TRP A 29 -12.40 10.43 15.30
N ASP A 30 -12.39 11.74 15.05
CA ASP A 30 -13.44 12.42 14.28
C ASP A 30 -13.42 12.01 12.79
N LEU A 31 -12.27 11.53 12.30
CA LEU A 31 -12.12 10.94 10.96
C LEU A 31 -12.48 9.44 10.93
N GLN A 32 -12.90 8.86 12.06
CA GLN A 32 -13.16 7.42 12.22
C GLN A 32 -14.62 7.12 12.60
N PRO A 33 -15.65 7.62 11.89
CA PRO A 33 -17.03 7.52 12.33
C PRO A 33 -17.54 6.08 12.47
N ARG A 34 -17.04 5.15 11.65
CA ARG A 34 -17.41 3.72 11.75
C ARG A 34 -16.84 3.08 13.01
N THR A 35 -15.57 3.37 13.30
CA THR A 35 -14.88 2.83 14.47
C THR A 35 -15.50 3.37 15.75
N THR A 36 -15.75 4.68 15.83
CA THR A 36 -16.33 5.32 17.02
C THR A 36 -17.76 4.79 17.26
N ALA A 37 -18.59 4.69 16.22
CA ALA A 37 -19.93 4.10 16.35
C ALA A 37 -19.90 2.63 16.79
N ALA A 38 -18.94 1.84 16.34
CA ALA A 38 -18.77 0.46 16.77
C ALA A 38 -18.34 0.37 18.25
N ILE A 39 -17.46 1.25 18.70
CA ILE A 39 -17.07 1.35 20.13
C ILE A 39 -18.27 1.76 20.98
N ASP A 40 -19.06 2.75 20.56
CA ASP A 40 -20.28 3.18 21.24
C ASP A 40 -21.26 2.01 21.44
N ASN A 41 -21.53 1.28 20.35
CA ASN A 41 -22.42 0.13 20.38
C ASN A 41 -21.89 -0.98 21.31
N TRP A 42 -20.60 -1.30 21.23
CA TRP A 42 -19.96 -2.31 22.06
C TRP A 42 -19.98 -1.94 23.56
N LEU A 43 -19.77 -0.66 23.88
CA LEU A 43 -19.84 -0.17 25.26
C LEU A 43 -21.27 -0.19 25.81
N ALA A 44 -22.27 0.14 24.97
CA ALA A 44 -23.68 0.11 25.34
C ALA A 44 -24.22 -1.32 25.54
N GLN A 45 -23.68 -2.30 24.83
CA GLN A 45 -24.08 -3.70 24.92
C GLN A 45 -23.32 -4.40 26.05
N ASN A 46 -24.05 -5.22 26.82
CA ASN A 46 -23.44 -6.08 27.85
C ASN A 46 -23.19 -7.51 27.37
N SER A 47 -23.36 -7.79 26.08
CA SER A 47 -23.30 -9.14 25.52
C SER A 47 -21.87 -9.64 25.32
N ASN A 48 -20.98 -8.84 24.75
CA ASN A 48 -19.60 -9.23 24.46
C ASN A 48 -18.60 -8.43 25.30
N ALA A 49 -17.69 -9.14 25.93
CA ALA A 49 -16.59 -8.53 26.68
C ALA A 49 -15.41 -8.14 25.80
N ILE A 50 -15.36 -8.61 24.55
CA ILE A 50 -14.22 -8.47 23.63
C ILE A 50 -14.65 -7.64 22.41
N LEU A 51 -13.79 -6.69 22.03
CA LEU A 51 -13.81 -5.98 20.75
C LEU A 51 -12.50 -6.24 20.02
N VAL A 52 -12.58 -6.78 18.82
CA VAL A 52 -11.43 -6.88 17.90
C VAL A 52 -11.43 -5.62 17.03
N LEU A 53 -10.33 -4.88 17.07
CA LEU A 53 -10.14 -3.65 16.33
C LEU A 53 -9.00 -3.82 15.33
N LYS A 54 -9.32 -3.89 14.05
CA LYS A 54 -8.29 -3.87 12.99
C LYS A 54 -7.67 -2.47 12.93
N GLY A 55 -6.37 -2.38 13.10
CA GLY A 55 -5.62 -1.11 13.09
C GLY A 55 -4.13 -1.32 13.34
N GLU A 56 -3.43 -0.21 13.47
CA GLU A 56 -2.00 -0.22 13.80
C GLU A 56 -1.78 -0.65 15.26
N GLU A 57 -0.78 -1.50 15.47
CA GLU A 57 -0.49 -2.15 16.76
C GLU A 57 0.66 -1.50 17.53
N GLN A 58 1.21 -0.40 17.03
CA GLN A 58 2.30 0.28 17.72
C GLN A 58 1.82 0.83 19.06
N PHE A 59 2.68 0.80 20.07
CA PHE A 59 2.31 1.26 21.41
C PHE A 59 1.78 2.70 21.43
N ALA A 60 2.31 3.56 20.55
CA ALA A 60 1.83 4.93 20.39
C ALA A 60 0.35 4.99 19.96
N ASP A 61 -0.09 4.08 19.09
CA ASP A 61 -1.47 4.04 18.60
C ASP A 61 -2.41 3.45 19.66
N LEU A 62 -1.95 2.44 20.42
CA LEU A 62 -2.67 1.93 21.58
C LEU A 62 -2.84 3.02 22.67
N LEU A 63 -1.82 3.85 22.89
CA LEU A 63 -1.90 4.98 23.82
C LEU A 63 -2.92 6.03 23.34
N ARG A 64 -2.96 6.34 22.03
CA ARG A 64 -3.96 7.27 21.48
C ARG A 64 -5.37 6.73 21.65
N LEU A 65 -5.58 5.43 21.43
CA LEU A 65 -6.86 4.80 21.69
C LEU A 65 -7.22 4.87 23.19
N GLN A 66 -6.27 4.59 24.07
CA GLN A 66 -6.48 4.73 25.52
C GLN A 66 -6.87 6.17 25.89
N GLN A 67 -6.18 7.16 25.37
CA GLN A 67 -6.47 8.59 25.63
C GLN A 67 -7.87 8.98 25.13
N TYR A 68 -8.22 8.57 23.91
CA TYR A 68 -9.57 8.80 23.35
C TYR A 68 -10.64 8.22 24.24
N LEU A 69 -10.53 6.94 24.61
CA LEU A 69 -11.52 6.27 25.45
C LEU A 69 -11.63 6.94 26.83
N MET A 70 -10.50 7.34 27.42
CA MET A 70 -10.49 8.06 28.68
C MET A 70 -11.18 9.43 28.57
N GLN A 71 -10.89 10.20 27.54
CA GLN A 71 -11.45 11.54 27.36
C GLN A 71 -12.93 11.52 27.01
N HIS A 72 -13.33 10.58 26.17
CA HIS A 72 -14.70 10.55 25.64
C HIS A 72 -15.70 9.86 26.57
N TYR A 73 -15.30 8.77 27.24
CA TYR A 73 -16.23 7.98 28.05
C TYR A 73 -16.02 8.10 29.56
N PHE A 74 -14.85 8.55 30.01
CA PHE A 74 -14.48 8.52 31.43
C PHE A 74 -13.92 9.85 31.95
N ALA A 75 -14.01 10.97 31.20
CA ALA A 75 -13.35 12.25 31.53
C ALA A 75 -13.70 12.76 32.96
N ASP A 76 -14.95 12.65 33.35
CA ASP A 76 -15.45 13.18 34.62
C ASP A 76 -15.70 12.08 35.68
N GLN A 77 -15.24 10.86 35.40
CA GLN A 77 -15.50 9.72 36.29
C GLN A 77 -14.29 9.43 37.18
N ALA A 78 -14.43 9.65 38.47
CA ALA A 78 -13.48 9.10 39.44
C ALA A 78 -13.48 7.57 39.33
N VAL A 79 -12.28 6.95 39.50
CA VAL A 79 -12.17 5.50 39.52
C VAL A 79 -13.04 4.96 40.66
N ALA A 80 -13.96 4.06 40.32
CA ALA A 80 -14.82 3.44 41.30
C ALA A 80 -14.03 2.57 42.26
N VAL A 81 -14.48 2.46 43.52
CA VAL A 81 -13.86 1.53 44.47
C VAL A 81 -14.35 0.12 44.17
N ASN A 82 -13.82 -0.49 43.10
CA ASN A 82 -14.08 -1.86 42.69
C ASN A 82 -12.88 -2.75 43.05
N GLY A 83 -13.13 -4.05 43.17
CA GLY A 83 -12.07 -5.05 43.43
C GLY A 83 -12.09 -5.54 44.87
N VAL A 84 -10.95 -6.04 45.31
CA VAL A 84 -10.83 -6.68 46.62
C VAL A 84 -9.55 -6.24 47.36
N HIS A 85 -9.55 -6.46 48.64
CA HIS A 85 -8.37 -6.40 49.46
C HIS A 85 -8.02 -7.82 49.97
N TYR A 86 -6.82 -8.29 49.68
CA TYR A 86 -6.28 -9.52 50.21
C TYR A 86 -5.37 -9.21 51.40
N GLN A 87 -5.65 -9.88 52.52
CA GLN A 87 -4.88 -9.75 53.76
C GLN A 87 -4.34 -11.11 54.17
N PHE A 88 -3.03 -11.23 54.29
CA PHE A 88 -2.36 -12.41 54.82
C PHE A 88 -2.49 -12.43 56.34
N GLN A 89 -2.92 -13.57 56.89
CA GLN A 89 -3.04 -13.78 58.31
C GLN A 89 -2.32 -15.09 58.69
N GLN A 90 -1.51 -15.02 59.73
CA GLN A 90 -0.89 -16.17 60.37
C GLN A 90 -1.07 -16.00 61.88
N PRO A 91 -2.14 -16.62 62.46
CA PRO A 91 -2.51 -16.38 63.86
C PRO A 91 -1.45 -16.85 64.85
N ASP A 92 -0.88 -18.08 64.66
CA ASP A 92 0.16 -18.64 65.48
C ASP A 92 1.21 -19.40 64.67
N ALA A 93 2.36 -19.72 65.27
CA ALA A 93 3.47 -20.41 64.58
C ALA A 93 3.10 -21.84 64.13
N ASN A 94 2.10 -22.46 64.74
CA ASN A 94 1.63 -23.82 64.42
C ASN A 94 0.35 -23.85 63.55
N ASP A 95 -0.24 -22.70 63.24
CA ASP A 95 -1.43 -22.63 62.41
C ASP A 95 -1.07 -22.45 60.92
N PHE A 96 -1.94 -23.03 60.08
CA PHE A 96 -1.80 -22.79 58.62
C PHE A 96 -2.06 -21.32 58.30
N PRO A 97 -1.21 -20.71 57.45
CA PRO A 97 -1.45 -19.35 56.97
C PRO A 97 -2.76 -19.29 56.16
N THR A 98 -3.52 -18.24 56.37
CA THR A 98 -4.75 -17.98 55.63
C THR A 98 -4.69 -16.64 54.92
N ILE A 99 -5.35 -16.55 53.79
CA ILE A 99 -5.56 -15.29 53.08
C ILE A 99 -7.04 -14.95 53.15
N GLU A 100 -7.33 -13.87 53.84
CA GLU A 100 -8.68 -13.32 53.92
C GLU A 100 -8.88 -12.33 52.76
N MET A 101 -10.06 -12.39 52.12
CA MET A 101 -10.47 -11.51 51.05
C MET A 101 -11.70 -10.73 51.49
N ARG A 102 -11.64 -9.41 51.34
CA ARG A 102 -12.79 -8.52 51.56
C ARG A 102 -13.00 -7.58 50.34
N PRO A 103 -14.20 -7.07 50.07
CA PRO A 103 -14.41 -6.02 49.09
C PRO A 103 -13.49 -4.83 49.36
N ALA A 104 -12.97 -4.21 48.30
CA ALA A 104 -12.18 -2.99 48.42
C ALA A 104 -13.02 -1.86 49.04
N GLN A 105 -12.43 -1.14 49.99
CA GLN A 105 -13.04 0.02 50.64
C GLN A 105 -12.34 1.34 50.25
N SER A 106 -11.16 1.22 49.64
CA SER A 106 -10.36 2.34 49.17
C SER A 106 -9.64 1.99 47.88
N VAL A 107 -9.38 2.99 47.04
CA VAL A 107 -8.52 2.87 45.87
C VAL A 107 -7.07 2.52 46.24
N GLN A 108 -6.68 2.60 47.49
CA GLN A 108 -5.38 2.21 48.04
C GLN A 108 -5.31 0.70 48.36
N ASP A 109 -6.43 -0.01 48.36
CA ASP A 109 -6.46 -1.45 48.61
C ASP A 109 -5.69 -2.19 47.49
N ASN A 110 -5.00 -3.28 47.83
CA ASN A 110 -3.98 -3.87 46.97
C ASN A 110 -4.50 -4.37 45.62
N PHE A 111 -5.76 -4.80 45.54
CA PHE A 111 -6.45 -5.25 44.33
C PHE A 111 -7.66 -4.38 43.98
N ALA A 112 -7.66 -3.13 44.40
CA ALA A 112 -8.65 -2.17 43.94
C ALA A 112 -8.36 -1.73 42.49
N GLN A 113 -9.43 -1.39 41.77
CA GLN A 113 -9.33 -0.78 40.45
C GLN A 113 -8.51 0.51 40.50
N ARG A 114 -7.61 0.70 39.54
CA ARG A 114 -6.77 1.91 39.43
C ARG A 114 -7.00 2.70 38.16
N TYR A 115 -7.43 2.04 37.10
CA TYR A 115 -7.60 2.64 35.78
C TYR A 115 -8.95 2.25 35.18
N TRP A 116 -9.58 3.18 34.51
CA TRP A 116 -10.72 2.88 33.64
C TRP A 116 -10.28 2.26 32.31
N VAL A 117 -9.19 2.77 31.72
CA VAL A 117 -8.62 2.24 30.48
C VAL A 117 -7.12 2.11 30.64
N LYS A 118 -6.56 1.00 30.22
CA LYS A 118 -5.11 0.77 30.20
C LYS A 118 -4.69 -0.05 29.00
N CYS A 119 -3.65 0.39 28.29
CA CYS A 119 -2.95 -0.43 27.30
C CYS A 119 -1.66 -1.00 27.88
N ALA A 120 -1.20 -2.12 27.32
CA ALA A 120 0.06 -2.75 27.68
C ALA A 120 1.10 -2.54 26.58
N ASP A 121 2.32 -2.14 26.99
CA ASP A 121 3.50 -2.07 26.11
C ASP A 121 4.18 -3.44 26.00
N TYR A 122 4.20 -4.19 27.09
CA TYR A 122 4.79 -5.52 27.18
C TYR A 122 3.89 -6.45 27.99
N LEU A 123 3.75 -7.69 27.53
CA LEU A 123 3.00 -8.73 28.21
C LEU A 123 3.93 -9.80 28.76
N SER A 124 3.70 -10.17 30.00
CA SER A 124 4.20 -11.40 30.62
C SER A 124 3.09 -11.98 31.51
N PRO A 125 3.15 -13.26 31.88
CA PRO A 125 2.18 -13.83 32.83
C PRO A 125 2.07 -12.99 34.10
N GLN A 126 3.20 -12.54 34.64
CA GLN A 126 3.25 -11.76 35.88
C GLN A 126 2.68 -10.35 35.71
N SER A 127 3.02 -9.66 34.60
CA SER A 127 2.50 -8.32 34.35
C SER A 127 0.99 -8.33 34.10
N LEU A 128 0.48 -9.36 33.42
CA LEU A 128 -0.94 -9.46 33.06
C LEU A 128 -1.77 -10.02 34.23
N PHE A 129 -1.37 -11.16 34.81
CA PHE A 129 -2.15 -11.89 35.81
C PHE A 129 -1.67 -11.68 37.26
N GLY A 130 -0.62 -10.90 37.48
CA GLY A 130 0.00 -10.72 38.78
C GLY A 130 0.81 -11.95 39.19
N GLN A 131 1.34 -11.88 40.37
CA GLN A 131 2.20 -12.96 40.89
C GLN A 131 2.02 -13.20 42.39
N VAL A 132 2.34 -14.40 42.82
CA VAL A 132 2.40 -14.83 44.22
C VAL A 132 3.86 -14.91 44.64
N LEU A 133 4.29 -14.03 45.55
CA LEU A 133 5.63 -14.07 46.12
C LEU A 133 5.60 -14.74 47.49
N GLN A 134 6.45 -15.71 47.71
CA GLN A 134 6.66 -16.34 49.00
C GLN A 134 8.08 -16.02 49.49
N LEU A 135 8.19 -15.57 50.74
CA LEU A 135 9.48 -15.28 51.32
C LEU A 135 10.19 -16.62 51.66
N VAL A 136 11.43 -16.77 51.19
CA VAL A 136 12.24 -17.97 51.45
C VAL A 136 12.38 -18.19 52.98
N ASN A 137 12.15 -19.40 53.43
CA ASN A 137 12.17 -19.78 54.85
C ASN A 137 11.11 -19.09 55.72
N SER A 138 10.02 -18.65 55.12
CA SER A 138 8.90 -18.03 55.82
C SER A 138 7.58 -18.47 55.16
N ASN A 139 6.52 -18.54 55.95
CA ASN A 139 5.17 -18.79 55.43
C ASN A 139 4.50 -17.50 54.93
N LYS A 140 5.22 -16.35 54.90
CA LYS A 140 4.65 -15.08 54.43
C LYS A 140 4.49 -15.09 52.93
N ILE A 141 3.28 -14.75 52.49
CA ILE A 141 2.90 -14.62 51.09
C ILE A 141 2.52 -13.17 50.79
N GLN A 142 2.98 -12.67 49.67
CA GLN A 142 2.59 -11.36 49.13
C GLN A 142 1.97 -11.57 47.76
N LEU A 143 0.78 -11.03 47.56
CA LEU A 143 0.11 -11.01 46.28
C LEU A 143 0.37 -9.66 45.56
N ILE A 144 0.81 -9.72 44.31
CA ILE A 144 1.04 -8.55 43.49
C ILE A 144 0.00 -8.53 42.37
N PRO A 145 -0.79 -7.44 42.22
CA PRO A 145 -1.81 -7.34 41.19
C PRO A 145 -1.19 -7.20 39.81
N GLY A 146 -1.75 -7.91 38.82
CA GLY A 146 -1.47 -7.68 37.40
C GLY A 146 -2.40 -6.64 36.79
N LEU A 147 -2.22 -6.36 35.49
CA LEU A 147 -3.01 -5.38 34.75
C LEU A 147 -4.51 -5.64 34.81
N ILE A 148 -4.93 -6.90 34.66
CA ILE A 148 -6.35 -7.26 34.70
C ILE A 148 -7.03 -6.86 36.02
N HIS A 149 -6.30 -6.91 37.13
CA HIS A 149 -6.83 -6.52 38.43
C HIS A 149 -6.95 -4.99 38.52
N GLN A 150 -5.96 -4.28 37.97
CA GLN A 150 -5.91 -2.81 38.00
C GLN A 150 -6.98 -2.15 37.12
N VAL A 151 -7.51 -2.87 36.11
CA VAL A 151 -8.59 -2.42 35.24
C VAL A 151 -9.92 -3.14 35.48
N ASN A 152 -10.09 -3.77 36.64
CA ASN A 152 -11.33 -4.48 36.99
C ASN A 152 -12.54 -3.52 36.98
N GLY A 153 -13.46 -3.70 36.05
CA GLY A 153 -14.58 -2.79 35.78
C GLY A 153 -14.31 -1.81 34.63
N GLY A 154 -13.15 -1.84 34.01
CA GLY A 154 -12.73 -0.98 32.93
C GLY A 154 -12.38 -1.73 31.63
N ILE A 155 -11.52 -1.12 30.83
CA ILE A 155 -11.11 -1.59 29.50
C ILE A 155 -9.59 -1.85 29.47
N LEU A 156 -9.20 -3.06 29.09
CA LEU A 156 -7.83 -3.42 28.78
C LEU A 156 -7.62 -3.40 27.25
N ILE A 157 -6.54 -2.78 26.78
CA ILE A 157 -6.18 -2.74 25.37
C ILE A 157 -4.89 -3.55 25.18
N LEU A 158 -4.91 -4.55 24.31
CA LEU A 158 -3.78 -5.41 23.98
C LEU A 158 -3.56 -5.48 22.48
N SER A 159 -2.32 -5.70 22.06
CA SER A 159 -1.96 -5.97 20.67
C SER A 159 -2.15 -7.47 20.35
N ALA A 160 -2.64 -7.77 19.16
CA ALA A 160 -2.74 -9.14 18.66
C ALA A 160 -1.35 -9.79 18.52
N ALA A 161 -0.35 -9.03 18.05
CA ALA A 161 1.03 -9.50 17.95
C ALA A 161 1.61 -9.95 19.31
N GLN A 162 1.32 -9.20 20.38
CA GLN A 162 1.75 -9.58 21.73
C GLN A 162 1.09 -10.87 22.22
N LEU A 163 -0.20 -11.04 21.94
CA LEU A 163 -0.93 -12.26 22.30
C LEU A 163 -0.48 -13.47 21.46
N LEU A 164 -0.19 -13.28 20.18
CA LEU A 164 0.36 -14.33 19.31
C LEU A 164 1.72 -14.83 19.80
N SER A 165 2.58 -13.92 20.25
CA SER A 165 3.91 -14.28 20.78
C SER A 165 3.84 -15.14 22.05
N GLN A 166 2.72 -15.10 22.78
CA GLN A 166 2.48 -15.82 24.03
C GLN A 166 1.02 -16.28 24.11
N PHE A 167 0.64 -17.19 23.23
CA PHE A 167 -0.77 -17.59 23.05
C PHE A 167 -1.40 -18.24 24.31
N ASP A 168 -0.60 -18.81 25.19
CA ASP A 168 -1.07 -19.32 26.49
C ASP A 168 -1.72 -18.23 27.36
N LEU A 169 -1.26 -16.98 27.23
CA LEU A 169 -1.88 -15.84 27.93
C LEU A 169 -3.31 -15.59 27.45
N TRP A 170 -3.54 -15.73 26.15
CA TRP A 170 -4.86 -15.59 25.55
C TRP A 170 -5.85 -16.63 26.10
N GLN A 171 -5.47 -17.90 26.10
CA GLN A 171 -6.32 -18.99 26.59
C GLN A 171 -6.79 -18.72 28.03
N ARG A 172 -5.85 -18.33 28.88
CA ARG A 172 -6.17 -17.97 30.28
C ARG A 172 -7.02 -16.74 30.38
N LEU A 173 -6.74 -15.69 29.63
CA LEU A 173 -7.51 -14.45 29.61
C LEU A 173 -8.95 -14.69 29.13
N LEU A 174 -9.14 -15.48 28.09
CA LEU A 174 -10.45 -15.84 27.55
C LEU A 174 -11.30 -16.57 28.61
N SER A 175 -10.70 -17.54 29.32
CA SER A 175 -11.38 -18.24 30.41
C SER A 175 -11.83 -17.27 31.52
N ILE A 176 -10.99 -16.31 31.89
CA ILE A 176 -11.31 -15.29 32.88
C ILE A 176 -12.46 -14.40 32.42
N LEU A 177 -12.44 -13.96 31.15
CA LEU A 177 -13.50 -13.11 30.58
C LEU A 177 -14.85 -13.84 30.53
N GLN A 178 -14.86 -15.13 30.19
CA GLN A 178 -16.06 -15.94 30.13
C GLN A 178 -16.65 -16.26 31.52
N GLN A 179 -15.78 -16.59 32.48
CA GLN A 179 -16.20 -16.97 33.84
C GLN A 179 -16.42 -15.78 34.75
N GLN A 180 -15.88 -14.59 34.38
CA GLN A 180 -15.83 -13.40 35.22
C GLN A 180 -15.20 -13.66 36.60
N GLN A 181 -14.30 -14.62 36.67
CA GLN A 181 -13.57 -15.01 37.88
C GLN A 181 -12.09 -15.20 37.59
N PHE A 182 -11.27 -14.74 38.51
CA PHE A 182 -9.83 -14.95 38.50
C PHE A 182 -9.41 -15.93 39.59
N HIS A 183 -8.69 -16.97 39.16
CA HIS A 183 -8.09 -17.94 40.03
C HIS A 183 -6.57 -17.79 40.01
N TRP A 184 -5.98 -17.79 41.18
CA TRP A 184 -4.54 -17.74 41.32
C TRP A 184 -3.92 -19.07 40.87
N GLN A 185 -2.86 -18.98 40.09
CA GLN A 185 -2.02 -20.10 39.68
C GLN A 185 -0.59 -19.83 40.15
N LEU A 186 0.09 -20.87 40.60
CA LEU A 186 1.51 -20.78 40.93
C LEU A 186 2.32 -20.94 39.64
N ASP A 187 3.26 -20.04 39.42
CA ASP A 187 4.14 -20.06 38.23
C ASP A 187 5.13 -21.23 38.25
N ASP A 188 5.35 -21.84 39.41
CA ASP A 188 6.25 -23.01 39.59
C ASP A 188 5.48 -24.20 40.10
N ILE A 189 5.45 -25.28 39.30
CA ILE A 189 4.83 -26.58 39.65
C ILE A 189 5.46 -27.19 40.90
N LEU A 190 6.69 -26.84 41.23
CA LEU A 190 7.43 -27.32 42.39
C LEU A 190 7.11 -26.53 43.68
N GLN A 191 6.48 -25.39 43.59
CA GLN A 191 6.07 -24.61 44.76
C GLN A 191 4.77 -25.20 45.35
N ARG A 192 4.85 -25.75 46.53
CA ARG A 192 3.66 -26.18 47.28
C ARG A 192 2.93 -24.92 47.78
N GLN A 193 1.70 -24.75 47.35
CA GLN A 193 0.84 -23.70 47.87
C GLN A 193 0.63 -23.96 49.38
N THR A 194 1.06 -23.02 50.20
CA THR A 194 0.97 -23.14 51.67
C THR A 194 -0.40 -22.72 52.21
N CYS A 195 -1.21 -22.02 51.42
CA CYS A 195 -2.56 -21.62 51.78
C CYS A 195 -3.46 -21.52 50.53
N VAL A 196 -4.76 -21.59 50.73
CA VAL A 196 -5.76 -21.34 49.69
C VAL A 196 -5.95 -19.85 49.48
N ILE A 197 -5.82 -19.40 48.26
CA ILE A 197 -6.11 -17.99 47.91
C ILE A 197 -7.53 -17.92 47.31
N PRO A 198 -8.45 -17.20 47.93
CA PRO A 198 -9.81 -17.05 47.40
C PRO A 198 -9.81 -16.45 46.01
N PRO A 199 -10.64 -16.96 45.07
CA PRO A 199 -10.83 -16.38 43.77
C PRO A 199 -11.52 -15.02 43.87
N MET A 200 -11.22 -14.07 42.96
CA MET A 200 -11.91 -12.79 42.90
C MET A 200 -12.77 -12.66 41.67
N THR A 201 -13.88 -11.93 41.82
CA THR A 201 -14.69 -11.51 40.68
C THR A 201 -13.95 -10.48 39.85
N LEU A 202 -13.88 -10.69 38.55
CA LEU A 202 -13.17 -9.82 37.62
C LEU A 202 -14.05 -9.58 36.39
N LYS A 203 -14.50 -8.31 36.27
CA LYS A 203 -15.34 -7.87 35.16
C LYS A 203 -14.56 -6.80 34.40
N LEU A 204 -14.00 -7.16 33.26
CA LEU A 204 -13.32 -6.21 32.39
C LEU A 204 -13.78 -6.39 30.95
N LYS A 205 -13.65 -5.33 30.18
CA LYS A 205 -13.79 -5.37 28.72
C LYS A 205 -12.38 -5.39 28.11
N LEU A 206 -12.23 -6.07 26.97
CA LEU A 206 -10.96 -6.23 26.26
C LEU A 206 -11.08 -5.68 24.84
N ILE A 207 -10.14 -4.83 24.45
CA ILE A 207 -9.92 -4.47 23.05
C ILE A 207 -8.63 -5.15 22.59
N ILE A 208 -8.73 -5.94 21.51
CA ILE A 208 -7.58 -6.53 20.80
C ILE A 208 -7.37 -5.70 19.55
N VAL A 209 -6.27 -4.98 19.46
CA VAL A 209 -5.87 -4.24 18.26
C VAL A 209 -4.94 -5.12 17.46
N GLY A 210 -5.16 -5.24 16.16
CA GLY A 210 -4.34 -6.07 15.29
C GLY A 210 -4.28 -5.58 13.85
N SER A 211 -3.12 -5.76 13.21
CA SER A 211 -2.99 -5.65 11.76
C SER A 211 -3.80 -6.76 11.07
N ARG A 212 -4.09 -6.59 9.79
CA ARG A 212 -4.80 -7.61 9.01
C ARG A 212 -4.13 -9.00 9.13
N ASP A 213 -2.81 -9.03 9.00
CA ASP A 213 -2.05 -10.28 8.96
C ASP A 213 -2.01 -10.95 10.35
N ASN A 214 -1.80 -10.18 11.41
CA ASN A 214 -1.80 -10.68 12.78
C ASN A 214 -3.20 -11.15 13.20
N LEU A 215 -4.27 -10.48 12.77
CA LEU A 215 -5.64 -10.94 13.05
C LEU A 215 -5.98 -12.21 12.27
N ALA A 216 -5.51 -12.36 11.02
CA ALA A 216 -5.67 -13.58 10.24
C ALA A 216 -4.90 -14.75 10.87
N GLU A 217 -3.68 -14.51 11.37
CA GLU A 217 -2.93 -15.52 12.13
C GLU A 217 -3.63 -15.85 13.44
N PHE A 218 -4.13 -14.86 14.16
CA PHE A 218 -4.87 -15.06 15.41
C PHE A 218 -6.13 -15.93 15.20
N GLU A 219 -6.88 -15.72 14.12
CA GLU A 219 -8.04 -16.53 13.75
C GLU A 219 -7.66 -18.00 13.49
N THR A 220 -6.46 -18.30 12.98
CA THR A 220 -5.99 -19.68 12.80
C THR A 220 -5.87 -20.42 14.14
N PHE A 221 -5.48 -19.73 15.22
CA PHE A 221 -5.39 -20.29 16.57
C PHE A 221 -6.71 -20.24 17.33
N GLN A 222 -7.60 -19.29 17.01
CA GLN A 222 -8.91 -19.10 17.63
C GLN A 222 -9.99 -18.97 16.55
N PRO A 223 -10.45 -20.08 15.93
CA PRO A 223 -11.38 -20.02 14.79
C PRO A 223 -12.77 -19.43 15.09
N ASP A 224 -13.17 -19.40 16.34
CA ASP A 224 -14.43 -18.82 16.81
C ASP A 224 -14.27 -17.39 17.35
N LEU A 225 -13.14 -16.71 17.09
CA LEU A 225 -12.85 -15.37 17.60
C LEU A 225 -14.01 -14.39 17.36
N TYR A 226 -14.50 -14.33 16.11
CA TYR A 226 -15.58 -13.41 15.73
C TYR A 226 -16.99 -13.86 16.16
N GLN A 227 -17.11 -15.02 16.80
CA GLN A 227 -18.33 -15.40 17.53
C GLN A 227 -18.30 -14.93 18.99
N LEU A 228 -17.10 -14.71 19.54
CA LEU A 228 -16.85 -14.31 20.91
C LEU A 228 -16.65 -12.79 21.06
N ALA A 229 -16.38 -12.09 19.97
CA ALA A 229 -16.02 -10.68 19.95
C ALA A 229 -16.81 -9.88 18.94
N ASP A 230 -17.06 -8.61 19.24
CA ASP A 230 -17.47 -7.62 18.25
C ASP A 230 -16.25 -7.20 17.41
N TYR A 231 -16.50 -6.67 16.22
CA TYR A 231 -15.45 -6.28 15.27
C TYR A 231 -15.60 -4.83 14.81
N ALA A 232 -14.50 -4.12 14.70
CA ALA A 232 -14.42 -2.78 14.12
C ALA A 232 -13.12 -2.60 13.34
N GLU A 233 -13.10 -1.62 12.44
CA GLU A 233 -11.89 -1.26 11.67
C GLU A 233 -11.56 0.21 11.85
N VAL A 234 -10.28 0.50 12.05
CA VAL A 234 -9.72 1.84 11.89
C VAL A 234 -9.39 2.02 10.41
N ALA A 235 -9.99 3.03 9.79
CA ALA A 235 -9.70 3.36 8.41
C ALA A 235 -8.28 3.95 8.30
N ALA A 236 -7.44 3.34 7.46
CA ALA A 236 -6.09 3.85 7.19
C ALA A 236 -6.10 5.13 6.33
N TYR A 237 -7.20 5.36 5.63
CA TYR A 237 -7.40 6.47 4.72
C TYR A 237 -8.70 7.21 5.04
N THR A 238 -8.75 8.48 4.67
CA THR A 238 -9.93 9.35 4.80
C THR A 238 -10.34 9.85 3.42
N ASP A 239 -11.63 9.79 3.13
CA ASP A 239 -12.20 10.38 1.91
C ASP A 239 -12.12 11.90 1.97
N ILE A 240 -11.69 12.54 0.87
CA ILE A 240 -11.54 13.99 0.71
C ILE A 240 -12.09 14.47 -0.64
N GLU A 241 -13.23 13.92 -1.04
CA GLU A 241 -13.87 14.22 -2.33
C GLU A 241 -14.36 15.67 -2.42
N ASP A 242 -14.86 16.20 -1.32
CA ASP A 242 -15.42 17.55 -1.25
C ASP A 242 -14.60 18.53 -0.40
N GLN A 243 -14.94 19.81 -0.50
CA GLN A 243 -14.26 20.88 0.22
C GLN A 243 -14.40 20.76 1.75
N ALA A 244 -15.51 20.24 2.25
CA ALA A 244 -15.76 20.11 3.68
C ALA A 244 -14.85 19.01 4.28
N GLN A 245 -14.75 17.88 3.60
CA GLN A 245 -13.83 16.80 3.96
C GLN A 245 -12.37 17.24 3.89
N GLN A 246 -11.99 18.00 2.85
CA GLN A 246 -10.66 18.61 2.74
C GLN A 246 -10.35 19.52 3.93
N GLN A 247 -11.30 20.37 4.33
CA GLN A 247 -11.15 21.25 5.49
C GLN A 247 -11.07 20.46 6.79
N GLN A 248 -11.86 19.41 6.95
CA GLN A 248 -11.83 18.54 8.13
C GLN A 248 -10.47 17.86 8.28
N TRP A 249 -9.92 17.31 7.20
CA TRP A 249 -8.59 16.72 7.22
C TRP A 249 -7.49 17.76 7.53
N ALA A 250 -7.56 18.93 6.91
CA ALA A 250 -6.61 20.02 7.19
C ALA A 250 -6.70 20.51 8.64
N SER A 251 -7.90 20.56 9.22
CA SER A 251 -8.11 20.88 10.65
C SER A 251 -7.46 19.82 11.55
N TYR A 252 -7.62 18.54 11.23
CA TYR A 252 -6.95 17.45 11.92
C TYR A 252 -5.42 17.59 11.86
N LEU A 253 -4.87 17.91 10.69
CA LEU A 253 -3.42 18.10 10.51
C LEU A 253 -2.90 19.26 11.37
N CYS A 254 -3.62 20.40 11.40
CA CYS A 254 -3.29 21.55 12.24
C CYS A 254 -3.38 21.20 13.74
N ASN A 255 -4.39 20.42 14.13
CA ASN A 255 -4.55 19.93 15.51
C ASN A 255 -3.35 19.08 15.95
N LEU A 256 -2.91 18.13 15.10
CA LEU A 256 -1.72 17.31 15.38
C LEU A 256 -0.46 18.17 15.53
N ALA A 257 -0.26 19.13 14.62
CA ALA A 257 0.90 20.03 14.68
C ALA A 257 0.92 20.84 15.99
N GLN A 258 -0.22 21.40 16.38
CA GLN A 258 -0.33 22.22 17.59
C GLN A 258 -0.19 21.40 18.88
N ASN A 259 -0.89 20.27 18.99
CA ASN A 259 -0.95 19.50 20.24
C ASN A 259 0.30 18.65 20.48
N GLU A 260 0.86 18.05 19.43
CA GLU A 260 2.01 17.16 19.57
C GLU A 260 3.36 17.89 19.47
N LEU A 261 3.42 19.01 18.73
CA LEU A 261 4.69 19.66 18.39
C LEU A 261 4.73 21.15 18.73
N GLN A 262 3.62 21.74 19.17
CA GLN A 262 3.49 23.16 19.46
C GLN A 262 3.92 24.05 18.28
N CYS A 263 3.58 23.63 17.06
CA CYS A 263 3.87 24.36 15.83
C CYS A 263 2.60 24.62 15.01
N GLU A 264 2.69 25.57 14.10
CA GLU A 264 1.65 25.95 13.17
C GLU A 264 2.02 25.51 11.74
N LEU A 265 1.03 25.36 10.88
CA LEU A 265 1.22 25.03 9.48
C LEU A 265 0.71 26.18 8.62
N ASP A 266 1.45 26.57 7.59
CA ASP A 266 0.89 27.39 6.53
C ASP A 266 0.17 26.53 5.48
N LEU A 267 -0.62 27.16 4.62
CA LEU A 267 -1.38 26.47 3.57
C LEU A 267 -0.47 25.75 2.57
N SER A 268 0.74 26.25 2.36
CA SER A 268 1.71 25.64 1.46
C SER A 268 2.22 24.31 1.98
N ALA A 269 2.48 24.21 3.31
CA ALA A 269 2.85 22.97 3.98
C ALA A 269 1.75 21.93 3.92
N ILE A 270 0.50 22.34 4.19
CA ILE A 270 -0.66 21.43 4.13
C ILE A 270 -0.80 20.84 2.72
N ASN A 271 -0.71 21.67 1.67
CA ASN A 271 -0.76 21.20 0.29
C ASN A 271 0.41 20.23 -0.03
N ARG A 272 1.63 20.51 0.47
CA ARG A 272 2.78 19.64 0.19
C ARG A 272 2.68 18.30 0.93
N ILE A 273 2.18 18.30 2.16
CA ILE A 273 1.89 17.06 2.91
C ILE A 273 0.77 16.26 2.21
N TYR A 274 -0.27 16.93 1.72
CA TYR A 274 -1.33 16.31 0.93
C TYR A 274 -0.76 15.60 -0.31
N GLN A 275 0.07 16.28 -1.09
CA GLN A 275 0.74 15.70 -2.24
C GLN A 275 1.59 14.48 -1.88
N TRP A 276 2.32 14.52 -0.76
CA TRP A 276 3.11 13.39 -0.29
C TRP A 276 2.22 12.19 0.05
N LEU A 277 1.20 12.40 0.87
CA LEU A 277 0.31 11.31 1.31
C LEU A 277 -0.57 10.74 0.19
N THR A 278 -0.91 11.53 -0.82
CA THR A 278 -1.59 11.05 -2.04
C THR A 278 -0.73 10.06 -2.83
N ARG A 279 0.60 10.18 -2.79
CA ARG A 279 1.48 9.19 -3.45
C ARG A 279 1.40 7.80 -2.80
N GLU A 280 1.10 7.73 -1.52
CA GLU A 280 0.99 6.46 -0.78
C GLU A 280 -0.37 5.80 -0.98
N SER A 281 -1.43 6.58 -1.02
CA SER A 281 -2.77 6.06 -1.30
C SER A 281 -3.00 5.74 -2.77
N GLU A 282 -2.18 6.29 -3.66
CA GLU A 282 -2.40 6.29 -5.12
C GLU A 282 -3.79 6.80 -5.53
N ASP A 283 -4.40 7.69 -4.72
CA ASP A 283 -5.67 8.34 -5.01
C ASP A 283 -5.75 9.71 -4.34
N ARG A 284 -6.02 10.77 -5.13
CA ARG A 284 -6.18 12.14 -4.60
C ARG A 284 -7.43 12.34 -3.77
N HIS A 285 -8.41 11.45 -3.87
CA HIS A 285 -9.65 11.50 -3.10
C HIS A 285 -9.57 10.67 -1.83
N LEU A 286 -8.48 9.94 -1.61
CA LEU A 286 -8.28 9.04 -0.49
C LEU A 286 -6.91 9.29 0.13
N ILE A 287 -6.86 9.90 1.31
CA ILE A 287 -5.59 10.31 1.92
C ILE A 287 -5.25 9.49 3.15
N ALA A 288 -3.97 9.12 3.28
CA ALA A 288 -3.47 8.48 4.49
C ALA A 288 -3.63 9.40 5.71
N ASN A 289 -4.14 8.85 6.82
CA ASN A 289 -4.50 9.61 8.01
C ASN A 289 -3.74 9.17 9.29
N SER A 290 -2.72 8.30 9.16
CA SER A 290 -1.94 7.80 10.30
C SER A 290 -1.30 8.93 11.11
N PRO A 291 -1.65 9.10 12.41
CA PRO A 291 -1.07 10.14 13.25
C PRO A 291 0.45 10.00 13.39
N THR A 292 0.93 8.77 13.52
CA THR A 292 2.36 8.47 13.70
C THR A 292 3.17 8.88 12.48
N GLN A 293 2.67 8.60 11.28
CA GLN A 293 3.30 9.01 10.04
C GLN A 293 3.30 10.53 9.87
N ILE A 294 2.15 11.18 10.05
CA ILE A 294 2.02 12.63 9.93
C ILE A 294 2.95 13.35 10.93
N ILE A 295 2.98 12.90 12.17
CA ILE A 295 3.90 13.45 13.20
C ILE A 295 5.36 13.28 12.79
N THR A 296 5.71 12.16 12.16
CA THR A 296 7.07 11.93 11.63
C THR A 296 7.42 12.94 10.54
N ILE A 297 6.50 13.21 9.62
CA ILE A 297 6.67 14.21 8.56
C ILE A 297 6.85 15.61 9.18
N LEU A 298 5.97 15.97 10.12
CA LEU A 298 6.02 17.29 10.78
C LEU A 298 7.31 17.48 11.60
N LYS A 299 7.73 16.49 12.38
CA LYS A 299 9.00 16.52 13.13
C LYS A 299 10.20 16.65 12.20
N GLY A 300 10.18 15.89 11.10
CA GLY A 300 11.22 15.96 10.08
C GLY A 300 11.29 17.33 9.44
N ALA A 301 10.15 17.89 9.02
CA ALA A 301 10.09 19.23 8.44
C ALA A 301 10.61 20.32 9.42
N LEU A 302 10.23 20.25 10.71
CA LEU A 302 10.72 21.16 11.73
C LEU A 302 12.24 21.17 11.89
N SER A 303 12.95 20.09 11.54
CA SER A 303 14.41 20.06 11.62
C SER A 303 15.09 21.00 10.62
N TYR A 304 14.37 21.46 9.59
CA TYR A 304 14.84 22.39 8.55
C TYR A 304 14.46 23.86 8.80
N ARG A 305 13.93 24.18 9.99
CA ARG A 305 13.63 25.56 10.35
C ARG A 305 14.91 26.42 10.39
N ALA A 306 14.82 27.62 9.87
CA ALA A 306 15.96 28.55 9.83
C ALA A 306 16.38 29.04 11.24
N ASN A 307 15.41 29.25 12.13
CA ASN A 307 15.64 29.69 13.52
C ASN A 307 14.88 28.78 14.48
N SER A 308 15.45 28.54 15.66
CA SER A 308 14.81 27.72 16.70
C SER A 308 13.49 28.29 17.24
N ASN A 309 13.20 29.57 17.02
CA ASN A 309 11.97 30.24 17.42
C ASN A 309 10.91 30.29 16.32
N ASP A 310 11.22 29.77 15.12
CA ASP A 310 10.25 29.72 14.04
C ASP A 310 9.44 28.42 14.18
N ASN A 311 8.18 28.58 14.54
CA ASN A 311 7.26 27.47 14.79
C ASN A 311 6.27 27.24 13.64
N ILE A 312 6.43 27.92 12.49
CA ILE A 312 5.56 27.75 11.33
C ILE A 312 6.27 26.85 10.33
N ILE A 313 5.63 25.72 9.98
CA ILE A 313 6.10 24.82 8.92
C ILE A 313 5.55 25.30 7.58
N ASN A 314 6.40 25.41 6.58
CA ASN A 314 6.07 25.75 5.20
C ASN A 314 6.38 24.60 4.20
N ALA A 315 5.98 24.76 2.96
CA ALA A 315 6.20 23.75 1.91
C ALA A 315 7.68 23.41 1.68
N GLU A 316 8.57 24.40 1.78
CA GLU A 316 10.00 24.21 1.57
C GLU A 316 10.60 23.26 2.61
N MET A 317 10.23 23.43 3.87
CA MET A 317 10.68 22.55 4.97
C MET A 317 10.19 21.12 4.78
N VAL A 318 8.93 20.95 4.36
CA VAL A 318 8.36 19.62 4.05
C VAL A 318 9.09 19.00 2.86
N GLU A 319 9.36 19.78 1.81
CA GLU A 319 10.08 19.33 0.62
C GLU A 319 11.52 18.90 0.95
N GLN A 320 12.25 19.70 1.74
CA GLN A 320 13.62 19.37 2.15
C GLN A 320 13.67 18.05 2.94
N PHE A 321 12.71 17.84 3.82
CA PHE A 321 12.61 16.57 4.53
C PHE A 321 12.27 15.41 3.59
N TYR A 322 11.33 15.60 2.67
CA TYR A 322 10.99 14.60 1.66
C TYR A 322 12.20 14.19 0.82
N GLN A 323 12.94 15.16 0.30
CA GLN A 323 14.15 14.90 -0.48
C GLN A 323 15.24 14.20 0.32
N GLN A 324 15.41 14.57 1.59
CA GLN A 324 16.34 13.88 2.48
C GLN A 324 15.93 12.41 2.70
N GLN A 325 14.64 12.12 2.83
CA GLN A 325 14.14 10.75 2.94
C GLN A 325 14.40 9.95 1.66
N CYS A 326 14.17 10.56 0.49
CA CYS A 326 14.48 9.93 -0.80
C CYS A 326 15.97 9.64 -0.90
N TYR A 327 16.84 10.63 -0.67
CA TYR A 327 18.30 10.48 -0.74
C TYR A 327 18.86 9.36 0.15
N GLN A 328 18.27 9.17 1.33
CA GLN A 328 18.68 8.09 2.25
C GLN A 328 18.31 6.69 1.74
N ARG A 329 17.35 6.57 0.81
CA ARG A 329 16.74 5.31 0.41
C ARG A 329 16.97 4.95 -1.05
N ASP A 330 17.36 5.91 -1.90
CA ASP A 330 17.40 5.80 -3.35
C ASP A 330 18.70 5.20 -3.93
N LEU A 331 19.60 4.65 -3.09
CA LEU A 331 20.89 4.13 -3.55
C LEU A 331 20.76 3.08 -4.66
N LEU A 332 19.78 2.17 -4.55
CA LEU A 332 19.53 1.16 -5.58
C LEU A 332 19.03 1.77 -6.88
N GLN A 333 18.10 2.73 -6.78
CA GLN A 333 17.63 3.51 -7.93
C GLN A 333 18.79 4.21 -8.65
N GLN A 334 19.65 4.92 -7.91
CA GLN A 334 20.81 5.59 -8.48
C GLN A 334 21.75 4.61 -9.21
N ARG A 335 21.97 3.42 -8.66
CA ARG A 335 22.80 2.38 -9.28
C ARG A 335 22.17 1.82 -10.55
N SER A 336 20.86 1.54 -10.53
CA SER A 336 20.14 1.11 -11.72
C SER A 336 20.22 2.17 -12.83
N TYR A 337 19.91 3.42 -12.51
CA TYR A 337 19.98 4.49 -13.50
C TYR A 337 21.40 4.73 -14.05
N GLN A 338 22.43 4.62 -13.21
CA GLN A 338 23.82 4.66 -13.67
C GLN A 338 24.14 3.54 -14.68
N SER A 339 23.61 2.33 -14.51
CA SER A 339 23.80 1.23 -15.45
C SER A 339 23.13 1.52 -16.80
N ILE A 340 21.95 2.14 -16.80
CA ILE A 340 21.26 2.57 -18.03
C ILE A 340 22.05 3.70 -18.72
N LEU A 341 22.52 4.70 -17.97
CA LEU A 341 23.27 5.82 -18.53
C LEU A 341 24.66 5.42 -19.04
N ALA A 342 25.26 4.38 -18.45
CA ALA A 342 26.52 3.79 -18.88
C ALA A 342 26.34 2.75 -20.02
N GLU A 343 25.13 2.63 -20.58
CA GLU A 343 24.77 1.68 -21.65
C GLU A 343 25.01 0.20 -21.30
N GLN A 344 25.11 -0.12 -20.01
CA GLN A 344 25.15 -1.51 -19.53
C GLN A 344 23.77 -2.17 -19.65
N VAL A 345 22.71 -1.38 -19.40
CA VAL A 345 21.32 -1.70 -19.73
C VAL A 345 20.91 -0.79 -20.87
N TYR A 346 20.49 -1.39 -21.97
CA TYR A 346 20.28 -0.66 -23.22
C TYR A 346 18.84 -0.13 -23.31
N ILE A 347 18.66 1.15 -23.08
CA ILE A 347 17.40 1.89 -23.19
C ILE A 347 17.62 3.10 -24.08
N ASP A 348 16.88 3.22 -25.17
CA ASP A 348 16.91 4.40 -26.03
C ASP A 348 15.87 5.42 -25.57
N THR A 349 16.21 6.71 -25.63
CA THR A 349 15.32 7.84 -25.31
C THR A 349 15.12 8.78 -26.49
N GLU A 350 15.64 8.38 -27.66
CA GLU A 350 15.57 9.09 -28.94
C GLU A 350 15.58 8.07 -30.09
N GLY A 351 15.19 8.53 -31.29
CA GLY A 351 15.15 7.68 -32.47
C GLY A 351 13.84 6.89 -32.60
N GLU A 352 13.81 6.02 -33.61
CA GLU A 352 12.65 5.20 -33.95
C GLU A 352 13.12 3.79 -34.34
N GLU A 353 12.47 2.74 -33.81
CA GLU A 353 12.82 1.35 -34.08
C GLU A 353 11.60 0.48 -34.32
N ILE A 354 11.70 -0.46 -35.28
CA ILE A 354 10.63 -1.43 -35.58
C ILE A 354 10.70 -2.56 -34.56
N GLY A 355 9.54 -2.86 -33.95
CA GLY A 355 9.46 -3.98 -33.01
C GLY A 355 10.19 -3.73 -31.68
N GLN A 356 10.41 -2.47 -31.29
CA GLN A 356 10.95 -2.09 -29.98
C GLN A 356 10.12 -0.99 -29.35
N ILE A 357 9.94 -1.04 -28.02
CA ILE A 357 9.24 -0.04 -27.23
C ILE A 357 9.78 0.01 -25.81
N ASN A 358 9.74 1.18 -25.18
CA ASN A 358 10.00 1.33 -23.76
C ASN A 358 8.73 1.02 -22.94
N GLY A 359 8.74 -0.07 -22.20
CA GLY A 359 7.80 -0.35 -21.12
C GLY A 359 8.28 0.24 -19.79
N LEU A 360 7.42 0.22 -18.77
CA LEU A 360 7.72 0.77 -17.44
C LEU A 360 7.37 -0.24 -16.36
N SER A 361 8.32 -0.46 -15.46
CA SER A 361 8.17 -1.30 -14.27
C SER A 361 8.35 -0.49 -12.99
N VAL A 362 7.89 -1.03 -11.87
CA VAL A 362 8.24 -0.57 -10.52
C VAL A 362 9.13 -1.63 -9.89
N ILE A 363 10.24 -1.19 -9.36
CA ILE A 363 11.22 -2.06 -8.69
C ILE A 363 11.04 -1.92 -7.18
N GLU A 364 10.80 -3.05 -6.54
CA GLU A 364 10.67 -3.18 -5.09
C GLU A 364 11.54 -4.33 -4.58
N TYR A 365 12.26 -4.10 -3.49
CA TYR A 365 13.08 -5.14 -2.86
C TYR A 365 12.63 -5.38 -1.43
N PRO A 366 12.43 -6.64 -1.02
CA PRO A 366 12.11 -6.97 0.37
C PRO A 366 13.13 -6.38 1.34
N GLY A 367 12.66 -5.69 2.38
CA GLY A 367 13.51 -5.02 3.38
C GLY A 367 14.06 -3.65 2.97
N VAL A 368 13.75 -3.16 1.78
CA VAL A 368 14.08 -1.79 1.35
C VAL A 368 12.79 -0.97 1.30
N PRO A 369 12.61 0.04 2.16
CA PRO A 369 11.36 0.82 2.22
C PRO A 369 11.34 1.92 1.15
N TYR A 370 11.62 1.56 -0.10
CA TYR A 370 11.65 2.47 -1.22
C TYR A 370 11.42 1.74 -2.53
N SER A 371 10.44 2.17 -3.30
CA SER A 371 10.16 1.70 -4.66
C SER A 371 10.45 2.79 -5.67
N PHE A 372 10.90 2.40 -6.85
CA PHE A 372 11.21 3.35 -7.93
C PHE A 372 10.83 2.77 -9.29
N GLY A 373 10.57 3.66 -10.24
CA GLY A 373 10.28 3.27 -11.62
C GLY A 373 11.54 3.02 -12.43
N GLU A 374 11.46 2.05 -13.35
CA GLU A 374 12.55 1.74 -14.28
C GLU A 374 11.98 1.48 -15.67
N PRO A 375 12.54 2.08 -16.75
CA PRO A 375 12.20 1.71 -18.11
C PRO A 375 12.79 0.34 -18.46
N SER A 376 12.00 -0.46 -19.18
CA SER A 376 12.42 -1.76 -19.71
C SER A 376 12.21 -1.78 -21.21
N ARG A 377 13.21 -2.20 -21.98
CA ARG A 377 13.07 -2.37 -23.42
C ARG A 377 12.32 -3.68 -23.72
N ILE A 378 11.20 -3.56 -24.40
CA ILE A 378 10.42 -4.68 -24.90
C ILE A 378 10.67 -4.79 -26.39
N SER A 379 11.08 -5.97 -26.85
CA SER A 379 11.32 -6.24 -28.26
C SER A 379 10.40 -7.36 -28.79
N CYS A 380 10.07 -7.28 -30.06
CA CYS A 380 9.26 -8.26 -30.76
C CYS A 380 9.82 -8.56 -32.16
N LEU A 381 10.07 -9.83 -32.43
CA LEU A 381 10.43 -10.32 -33.76
C LEU A 381 9.30 -11.16 -34.32
N VAL A 382 8.90 -10.90 -35.56
CA VAL A 382 7.81 -11.60 -36.24
C VAL A 382 8.32 -12.37 -37.44
N GLN A 383 7.85 -13.60 -37.60
CA GLN A 383 8.08 -14.44 -38.76
C GLN A 383 6.74 -14.89 -39.36
N ILE A 384 6.46 -14.46 -40.59
CA ILE A 384 5.24 -14.84 -41.29
C ILE A 384 5.31 -16.33 -41.72
N GLY A 385 4.25 -17.10 -41.47
CA GLY A 385 4.15 -18.52 -41.82
C GLY A 385 2.93 -19.19 -41.18
N GLU A 386 2.53 -20.37 -41.63
CA GLU A 386 1.39 -21.12 -41.11
C GLU A 386 1.69 -21.75 -39.75
N GLY A 387 0.67 -21.87 -38.90
CA GLY A 387 0.75 -22.57 -37.60
C GLY A 387 1.59 -21.84 -36.55
N GLY A 388 1.60 -20.51 -36.58
CA GLY A 388 2.40 -19.67 -35.70
C GLY A 388 1.89 -19.59 -34.25
N GLU A 389 2.81 -19.27 -33.35
CA GLU A 389 2.58 -19.03 -31.92
C GLU A 389 3.29 -17.75 -31.53
N ILE A 390 2.70 -17.00 -30.61
CA ILE A 390 3.39 -15.88 -29.95
C ILE A 390 4.07 -16.44 -28.70
N VAL A 391 5.39 -16.38 -28.69
CA VAL A 391 6.24 -16.91 -27.63
C VAL A 391 6.63 -15.79 -26.70
N ASP A 392 6.23 -15.90 -25.45
CA ASP A 392 6.78 -15.14 -24.35
C ASP A 392 8.08 -15.81 -23.87
N VAL A 393 9.21 -15.14 -24.10
CA VAL A 393 10.53 -15.70 -23.77
C VAL A 393 10.75 -15.71 -22.26
N ASP A 394 10.26 -14.71 -21.55
CA ASP A 394 10.44 -14.58 -20.10
C ASP A 394 9.68 -15.67 -19.37
N ARG A 395 8.45 -15.97 -19.79
CA ARG A 395 7.67 -17.09 -19.27
C ARG A 395 8.32 -18.46 -19.51
N LYS A 396 8.86 -18.68 -20.70
CA LYS A 396 9.54 -19.95 -21.01
C LYS A 396 10.76 -20.21 -20.13
N ASN A 397 11.37 -19.15 -19.60
CA ASN A 397 12.54 -19.22 -18.72
C ASN A 397 12.20 -19.03 -17.23
N GLU A 398 10.92 -19.11 -16.86
CA GLU A 398 10.45 -18.94 -15.48
C GLU A 398 10.80 -17.56 -14.85
N LEU A 399 10.99 -16.55 -15.70
CA LEU A 399 11.23 -15.15 -15.30
C LEU A 399 9.96 -14.30 -15.33
N ALA A 400 8.82 -14.88 -15.68
CA ALA A 400 7.53 -14.20 -15.72
C ALA A 400 6.50 -14.88 -14.81
N GLY A 401 5.86 -14.06 -13.97
CA GLY A 401 4.77 -14.46 -13.08
C GLY A 401 3.47 -14.77 -13.84
N ASN A 402 2.49 -15.27 -13.11
CA ASN A 402 1.20 -15.66 -13.69
C ASN A 402 0.38 -14.47 -14.19
N ILE A 403 0.49 -13.31 -13.57
CA ILE A 403 -0.24 -12.09 -13.95
C ILE A 403 0.35 -11.54 -15.26
N HIS A 404 1.67 -11.52 -15.39
CA HIS A 404 2.35 -11.16 -16.65
C HIS A 404 1.91 -12.06 -17.81
N SER A 405 1.93 -13.38 -17.60
CA SER A 405 1.50 -14.36 -18.60
C SER A 405 0.06 -14.15 -19.03
N LYS A 406 -0.83 -13.81 -18.11
CA LYS A 406 -2.23 -13.44 -18.39
C LYS A 406 -2.29 -12.19 -19.27
N GLY A 407 -1.52 -11.14 -18.95
CA GLY A 407 -1.44 -9.90 -19.73
C GLY A 407 -1.02 -10.15 -21.18
N MET A 408 -0.02 -11.02 -21.38
CA MET A 408 0.44 -11.44 -22.71
C MET A 408 -0.66 -12.16 -23.52
N MET A 409 -1.37 -13.11 -22.90
CA MET A 409 -2.48 -13.81 -23.55
C MET A 409 -3.63 -12.86 -23.94
N ILE A 410 -3.90 -11.86 -23.12
CA ILE A 410 -4.89 -10.82 -23.39
C ILE A 410 -4.45 -9.96 -24.59
N ALA A 411 -3.19 -9.52 -24.63
CA ALA A 411 -2.66 -8.73 -25.75
C ALA A 411 -2.76 -9.53 -27.08
N GLN A 412 -2.44 -10.82 -27.05
CA GLN A 412 -2.62 -11.72 -28.20
C GLN A 412 -4.09 -11.83 -28.62
N SER A 413 -5.00 -12.00 -27.66
CA SER A 413 -6.44 -12.11 -27.93
C SER A 413 -7.01 -10.82 -28.52
N CYS A 414 -6.59 -9.67 -27.96
CA CYS A 414 -6.95 -8.35 -28.47
C CYS A 414 -6.49 -8.15 -29.92
N LEU A 415 -5.22 -8.46 -30.23
CA LEU A 415 -4.69 -8.39 -31.57
C LEU A 415 -5.47 -9.28 -32.54
N SER A 416 -5.74 -10.53 -32.16
CA SER A 416 -6.50 -11.48 -32.98
C SER A 416 -7.92 -10.99 -33.26
N ASN A 417 -8.58 -10.37 -32.29
CA ASN A 417 -9.89 -9.76 -32.45
C ASN A 417 -9.87 -8.58 -33.42
N ILE A 418 -8.91 -7.65 -33.25
CA ILE A 418 -8.76 -6.46 -34.11
C ILE A 418 -8.50 -6.82 -35.56
N LEU A 419 -7.65 -7.82 -35.80
CA LEU A 419 -7.26 -8.28 -37.13
C LEU A 419 -8.20 -9.35 -37.71
N GLN A 420 -9.18 -9.81 -36.94
CA GLN A 420 -10.09 -10.91 -37.28
C GLN A 420 -9.33 -12.16 -37.79
N LEU A 421 -8.25 -12.49 -37.05
CA LEU A 421 -7.38 -13.60 -37.41
C LEU A 421 -8.04 -14.96 -37.18
N PRO A 422 -7.68 -16.00 -37.99
CA PRO A 422 -8.11 -17.36 -37.75
C PRO A 422 -7.53 -17.90 -36.43
N SER A 423 -8.08 -19.01 -35.93
CA SER A 423 -7.61 -19.66 -34.69
C SER A 423 -6.14 -20.06 -34.73
N GLN A 424 -5.60 -20.38 -35.90
CA GLN A 424 -4.16 -20.54 -36.14
C GLN A 424 -3.60 -19.23 -36.69
N LEU A 425 -2.60 -18.67 -35.98
CA LEU A 425 -1.95 -17.44 -36.41
C LEU A 425 -1.16 -17.65 -37.71
N PRO A 426 -1.26 -16.72 -38.68
CA PRO A 426 -0.50 -16.79 -39.93
C PRO A 426 0.95 -16.29 -39.76
N PHE A 427 1.43 -16.17 -38.53
CA PHE A 427 2.78 -15.72 -38.14
C PHE A 427 3.18 -16.33 -36.80
N SER A 428 4.48 -16.42 -36.57
CA SER A 428 5.07 -16.63 -35.25
C SER A 428 5.71 -15.33 -34.78
N ALA A 429 5.62 -15.06 -33.47
CA ALA A 429 6.28 -13.91 -32.87
C ALA A 429 7.04 -14.36 -31.62
N SER A 430 8.14 -13.67 -31.35
CA SER A 430 8.92 -13.80 -30.12
C SER A 430 8.96 -12.46 -29.45
N LEU A 431 8.48 -12.39 -28.20
CA LEU A 431 8.42 -11.18 -27.40
C LEU A 431 9.29 -11.36 -26.16
N VAL A 432 10.10 -10.35 -25.84
CA VAL A 432 11.06 -10.42 -24.73
C VAL A 432 11.23 -9.05 -24.06
N PHE A 433 11.35 -9.09 -22.73
CA PHE A 433 11.87 -7.97 -21.94
C PHE A 433 13.40 -8.07 -21.93
N GLU A 434 14.02 -7.21 -22.70
CA GLU A 434 15.47 -7.26 -22.89
C GLU A 434 16.21 -6.93 -21.57
N GLN A 435 17.25 -7.70 -21.28
CA GLN A 435 18.11 -7.52 -20.12
C GLN A 435 17.35 -7.49 -18.76
N SER A 436 16.19 -8.14 -18.69
CA SER A 436 15.52 -8.41 -17.41
C SER A 436 15.99 -9.77 -16.88
N TYR A 437 16.54 -9.78 -15.66
CA TYR A 437 17.09 -10.98 -15.00
C TYR A 437 16.39 -11.30 -13.69
N THR A 438 15.38 -10.51 -13.33
CA THR A 438 14.51 -10.70 -12.15
C THR A 438 13.13 -11.08 -12.62
N GLU A 439 12.35 -11.72 -11.74
CA GLU A 439 10.97 -12.06 -12.03
C GLU A 439 10.16 -10.81 -12.34
N ILE A 440 9.48 -10.84 -13.50
CA ILE A 440 8.53 -9.81 -13.93
C ILE A 440 7.13 -10.32 -13.61
N ASP A 441 6.37 -9.62 -12.80
CA ASP A 441 4.95 -9.90 -12.61
C ASP A 441 4.11 -8.64 -12.80
N GLY A 442 2.83 -8.84 -13.19
CA GLY A 442 1.90 -7.76 -13.50
C GLY A 442 1.54 -7.69 -14.99
N ASP A 443 0.33 -7.20 -15.26
CA ASP A 443 -0.22 -7.06 -16.62
C ASP A 443 -0.05 -5.63 -17.19
N SER A 444 0.58 -4.73 -16.44
CA SER A 444 0.72 -3.30 -16.78
C SER A 444 1.54 -3.00 -18.05
N ALA A 445 2.22 -4.00 -18.62
CA ALA A 445 2.94 -3.90 -19.87
C ALA A 445 2.14 -4.40 -21.08
N SER A 446 0.92 -4.93 -20.90
CA SER A 446 0.14 -5.55 -21.99
C SER A 446 -0.21 -4.58 -23.12
N LEU A 447 -0.40 -3.28 -22.81
CA LEU A 447 -0.55 -2.24 -23.83
C LEU A 447 0.74 -2.07 -24.66
N ALA A 448 1.89 -2.02 -24.01
CA ALA A 448 3.19 -1.92 -24.69
C ALA A 448 3.47 -3.16 -25.55
N MET A 449 3.13 -4.37 -25.04
CA MET A 449 3.23 -5.62 -25.78
C MET A 449 2.37 -5.62 -27.05
N LEU A 450 1.13 -5.12 -26.96
CA LEU A 450 0.27 -4.97 -28.14
C LEU A 450 0.88 -3.98 -29.13
N CYS A 451 1.38 -2.82 -28.68
CA CYS A 451 1.97 -1.79 -29.55
C CYS A 451 3.21 -2.33 -30.29
N VAL A 452 4.08 -3.06 -29.60
CA VAL A 452 5.29 -3.62 -30.23
C VAL A 452 4.98 -4.75 -31.22
N LEU A 453 3.94 -5.58 -30.95
CA LEU A 453 3.44 -6.57 -31.90
C LEU A 453 2.87 -5.93 -33.16
N VAL A 454 2.07 -4.88 -32.99
CA VAL A 454 1.51 -4.11 -34.13
C VAL A 454 2.63 -3.48 -34.94
N SER A 455 3.64 -2.87 -34.30
CA SER A 455 4.80 -2.30 -34.99
C SER A 455 5.54 -3.34 -35.84
N ALA A 456 5.86 -4.50 -35.25
CA ALA A 456 6.57 -5.57 -35.91
C ALA A 456 5.79 -6.18 -37.10
N LEU A 457 4.46 -6.31 -36.97
CA LEU A 457 3.58 -6.80 -38.03
C LEU A 457 3.34 -5.77 -39.15
N ALA A 458 3.18 -4.50 -38.77
CA ALA A 458 3.01 -3.40 -39.72
C ALA A 458 4.32 -2.95 -40.38
N GLU A 459 5.47 -3.36 -39.83
CA GLU A 459 6.81 -2.86 -40.22
C GLU A 459 6.93 -1.34 -40.12
N LEU A 460 6.32 -0.77 -39.09
CA LEU A 460 6.37 0.66 -38.79
C LEU A 460 7.20 0.91 -37.53
N PRO A 461 8.14 1.88 -37.57
CA PRO A 461 8.94 2.18 -36.42
C PRO A 461 8.15 2.86 -35.30
N LEU A 462 8.48 2.53 -34.04
CA LEU A 462 7.99 3.18 -32.85
C LEU A 462 9.00 4.18 -32.33
N PRO A 463 8.54 5.36 -31.87
CA PRO A 463 9.41 6.37 -31.28
C PRO A 463 9.94 5.88 -29.92
N GLN A 464 11.28 5.88 -29.74
CA GLN A 464 11.94 5.45 -28.52
C GLN A 464 11.97 6.51 -27.42
N ASN A 465 11.58 7.73 -27.75
CA ASN A 465 11.41 8.85 -26.80
C ASN A 465 10.07 8.79 -26.03
N ILE A 466 9.20 7.80 -26.31
CA ILE A 466 7.93 7.62 -25.62
C ILE A 466 7.90 6.26 -24.94
N ALA A 467 7.68 6.26 -23.61
CA ALA A 467 7.44 5.04 -22.87
C ALA A 467 5.93 4.79 -22.70
N VAL A 468 5.53 3.53 -22.54
CA VAL A 468 4.13 3.12 -22.47
C VAL A 468 3.91 2.24 -21.25
N THR A 469 2.85 2.54 -20.49
CA THR A 469 2.31 1.66 -19.45
C THR A 469 0.79 1.61 -19.51
N GLY A 470 0.22 0.45 -19.29
CA GLY A 470 -1.23 0.23 -19.30
C GLY A 470 -1.54 -1.26 -19.33
N ALA A 471 -2.55 -1.68 -18.57
CA ALA A 471 -3.15 -3.00 -18.74
C ALA A 471 -4.29 -2.90 -19.76
N ILE A 472 -4.47 -3.91 -20.59
CA ILE A 472 -5.56 -3.94 -21.59
C ILE A 472 -6.47 -5.13 -21.36
N ASP A 473 -7.71 -5.02 -21.82
CA ASP A 473 -8.61 -6.17 -21.97
C ASP A 473 -8.61 -6.73 -23.40
N GLN A 474 -9.40 -7.79 -23.63
CA GLN A 474 -9.52 -8.44 -24.94
C GLN A 474 -10.14 -7.55 -26.02
N PHE A 475 -10.77 -6.44 -25.64
CA PHE A 475 -11.41 -5.48 -26.55
C PHE A 475 -10.52 -4.26 -26.82
N GLY A 476 -9.38 -4.16 -26.12
CA GLY A 476 -8.43 -3.07 -26.26
C GLY A 476 -8.70 -1.87 -25.36
N LEU A 477 -9.63 -1.98 -24.38
CA LEU A 477 -9.80 -0.94 -23.36
C LEU A 477 -8.60 -0.94 -22.40
N VAL A 478 -8.16 0.26 -22.01
CA VAL A 478 -6.98 0.45 -21.15
C VAL A 478 -7.40 0.63 -19.71
N HIS A 479 -6.85 -0.22 -18.83
CA HIS A 479 -7.15 -0.30 -17.40
C HIS A 479 -6.05 0.31 -16.55
N ALA A 480 -6.38 0.54 -15.26
CA ALA A 480 -5.46 1.08 -14.27
C ALA A 480 -4.21 0.20 -14.06
N VAL A 481 -3.14 0.86 -13.65
CA VAL A 481 -1.87 0.23 -13.27
C VAL A 481 -1.39 0.85 -11.97
N GLY A 482 -0.68 0.09 -11.13
CA GLY A 482 -0.05 0.61 -9.91
C GLY A 482 1.27 1.32 -10.21
N GLY A 483 1.70 2.16 -9.25
CA GLY A 483 3.00 2.83 -9.27
C GLY A 483 3.19 3.81 -10.43
N VAL A 484 2.12 4.47 -10.89
CA VAL A 484 2.18 5.35 -12.05
C VAL A 484 3.14 6.53 -11.85
N ASN A 485 3.22 7.06 -10.64
CA ASN A 485 4.13 8.16 -10.31
C ASN A 485 5.58 7.72 -10.45
N GLN A 486 5.95 6.59 -9.86
CA GLN A 486 7.29 6.02 -9.95
C GLN A 486 7.67 5.70 -11.40
N LYS A 487 6.77 5.10 -12.17
CA LYS A 487 6.97 4.76 -13.59
C LYS A 487 7.30 5.99 -14.43
N ILE A 488 6.51 7.06 -14.28
CA ILE A 488 6.73 8.33 -15.01
C ILE A 488 8.06 8.95 -14.61
N GLU A 489 8.32 9.06 -13.30
CA GLU A 489 9.53 9.68 -12.76
C GLU A 489 10.80 8.91 -13.14
N GLY A 490 10.71 7.57 -13.21
CA GLY A 490 11.83 6.72 -13.63
C GLY A 490 12.27 6.99 -15.07
N PHE A 491 11.34 7.01 -16.02
CA PHE A 491 11.65 7.34 -17.41
C PHE A 491 12.08 8.79 -17.57
N PHE A 492 11.41 9.71 -16.89
CA PHE A 492 11.77 11.12 -16.89
C PHE A 492 13.22 11.35 -16.43
N ALA A 493 13.64 10.70 -15.33
CA ALA A 493 14.99 10.85 -14.79
C ALA A 493 16.07 10.45 -15.79
N ILE A 494 15.87 9.37 -16.54
CA ILE A 494 16.80 8.95 -17.61
C ILE A 494 16.82 9.97 -18.76
N CYS A 495 15.63 10.42 -19.21
CA CYS A 495 15.51 11.44 -20.25
C CYS A 495 16.18 12.77 -19.85
N GLN A 496 15.96 13.21 -18.59
CA GLN A 496 16.52 14.44 -18.05
C GLN A 496 18.06 14.40 -18.03
N GLN A 497 18.66 13.30 -17.59
CA GLN A 497 20.12 13.16 -17.53
C GLN A 497 20.77 13.06 -18.90
N ARG A 498 20.07 12.55 -19.92
CA ARG A 498 20.52 12.55 -21.32
C ARG A 498 20.25 13.87 -22.04
N GLY A 499 19.39 14.71 -21.49
CA GLY A 499 18.96 15.99 -22.04
C GLY A 499 17.56 15.92 -22.67
N LEU A 500 16.64 16.72 -22.13
CA LEU A 500 15.29 16.83 -22.67
C LEU A 500 15.28 17.61 -24.00
N ASN A 501 14.64 17.05 -25.02
CA ASN A 501 14.54 17.65 -26.35
C ASN A 501 13.11 18.12 -26.71
N GLY A 502 12.14 18.00 -25.77
CA GLY A 502 10.75 18.43 -25.97
C GLY A 502 9.87 17.41 -26.69
N HIS A 503 10.37 16.19 -26.92
CA HIS A 503 9.61 15.13 -27.57
C HIS A 503 9.43 13.90 -26.66
N GLN A 504 10.15 13.84 -25.55
CA GLN A 504 10.05 12.72 -24.61
C GLN A 504 8.75 12.77 -23.81
N GLY A 505 8.25 11.59 -23.43
CA GLY A 505 7.08 11.49 -22.58
C GLY A 505 6.60 10.07 -22.32
N VAL A 506 5.45 9.97 -21.67
CA VAL A 506 4.86 8.69 -21.25
C VAL A 506 3.38 8.64 -21.65
N ILE A 507 2.95 7.49 -22.16
CA ILE A 507 1.54 7.15 -22.35
C ILE A 507 1.08 6.37 -21.12
N ILE A 508 -0.01 6.85 -20.50
CA ILE A 508 -0.63 6.26 -19.30
C ILE A 508 -2.13 6.04 -19.50
N PRO A 509 -2.77 5.14 -18.74
CA PRO A 509 -4.22 4.99 -18.74
C PRO A 509 -4.93 6.26 -18.25
N ALA A 510 -6.06 6.63 -18.87
CA ALA A 510 -6.84 7.78 -18.43
C ALA A 510 -7.37 7.63 -16.98
N VAL A 511 -7.70 6.41 -16.58
CA VAL A 511 -8.24 6.11 -15.26
C VAL A 511 -7.26 6.35 -14.10
N VAL A 512 -5.94 6.42 -14.35
CA VAL A 512 -4.94 6.68 -13.30
C VAL A 512 -4.65 8.17 -13.08
N CYS A 513 -5.34 9.08 -13.77
CA CYS A 513 -5.12 10.52 -13.59
C CYS A 513 -5.33 11.00 -12.15
N ASN A 514 -6.22 10.33 -11.39
CA ASN A 514 -6.46 10.63 -9.98
C ASN A 514 -5.34 10.15 -9.05
N GLN A 515 -4.43 9.30 -9.54
CA GLN A 515 -3.28 8.79 -8.78
C GLN A 515 -2.06 9.73 -8.89
N LEU A 516 -2.09 10.70 -9.82
CA LEU A 516 -0.93 11.54 -10.09
C LEU A 516 -0.63 12.50 -8.95
N SER A 517 0.58 12.38 -8.43
CA SER A 517 1.23 13.32 -7.51
C SER A 517 2.73 13.31 -7.81
N LEU A 518 3.10 13.89 -8.97
CA LEU A 518 4.46 13.85 -9.49
C LEU A 518 5.38 14.84 -8.77
N ASN A 519 6.68 14.57 -8.83
CA ASN A 519 7.69 15.47 -8.30
C ASN A 519 7.74 16.81 -9.05
N GLN A 520 8.31 17.84 -8.41
CA GLN A 520 8.33 19.20 -8.95
C GLN A 520 9.13 19.32 -10.26
N GLU A 521 10.13 18.45 -10.47
CA GLU A 521 10.97 18.47 -11.68
C GLU A 521 10.16 18.03 -12.90
N VAL A 522 9.38 16.96 -12.80
CA VAL A 522 8.47 16.52 -13.86
C VAL A 522 7.43 17.61 -14.16
N ILE A 523 6.81 18.17 -13.10
CA ILE A 523 5.80 19.23 -13.27
C ILE A 523 6.39 20.44 -13.99
N ALA A 524 7.60 20.86 -13.62
CA ALA A 524 8.30 21.98 -14.25
C ALA A 524 8.64 21.68 -15.72
N ALA A 525 9.09 20.47 -16.03
CA ALA A 525 9.40 20.06 -17.41
C ALA A 525 8.15 20.00 -18.29
N VAL A 526 7.03 19.47 -17.75
CA VAL A 526 5.75 19.47 -18.50
C VAL A 526 5.22 20.88 -18.70
N LYS A 527 5.32 21.76 -17.69
CA LYS A 527 4.96 23.18 -17.80
C LYS A 527 5.80 23.90 -18.85
N ALA A 528 7.09 23.56 -18.97
CA ALA A 528 8.02 24.08 -19.97
C ALA A 528 7.88 23.40 -21.36
N GLN A 529 6.95 22.45 -21.52
CA GLN A 529 6.76 21.65 -22.73
C GLN A 529 8.01 20.85 -23.17
N GLN A 530 8.85 20.48 -22.23
CA GLN A 530 10.04 19.67 -22.47
C GLN A 530 9.79 18.17 -22.26
N PHE A 531 8.71 17.81 -21.56
CA PHE A 531 8.26 16.45 -21.33
C PHE A 531 6.74 16.37 -21.43
N HIS A 532 6.19 15.24 -21.84
CA HIS A 532 4.76 15.11 -22.13
C HIS A 532 4.16 13.89 -21.48
N LEU A 533 2.90 14.01 -21.05
CA LEU A 533 2.09 12.87 -20.61
C LEU A 533 0.84 12.80 -21.48
N TRP A 534 0.60 11.64 -22.06
CA TRP A 534 -0.60 11.35 -22.83
C TRP A 534 -1.46 10.36 -22.07
N VAL A 535 -2.78 10.61 -22.07
CA VAL A 535 -3.76 9.72 -21.45
C VAL A 535 -4.55 9.01 -22.53
N VAL A 536 -4.73 7.71 -22.36
CA VAL A 536 -5.44 6.86 -23.32
C VAL A 536 -6.51 6.03 -22.63
N GLU A 537 -7.64 5.86 -23.28
CA GLU A 537 -8.75 5.03 -22.84
C GLU A 537 -8.74 3.66 -23.55
N ASP A 538 -8.14 3.61 -24.74
CA ASP A 538 -8.03 2.41 -25.55
C ASP A 538 -6.70 2.32 -26.31
N ALA A 539 -6.41 1.13 -26.78
CA ALA A 539 -5.19 0.80 -27.52
C ALA A 539 -5.10 1.55 -28.88
N ALA A 540 -6.22 1.91 -29.50
CA ALA A 540 -6.22 2.63 -30.77
C ALA A 540 -5.67 4.05 -30.57
N GLN A 541 -6.02 4.71 -29.46
CA GLN A 541 -5.47 6.03 -29.10
C GLN A 541 -3.95 5.95 -28.87
N ALA A 542 -3.46 4.90 -28.17
CA ALA A 542 -2.03 4.70 -27.97
C ALA A 542 -1.28 4.51 -29.29
N LEU A 543 -1.79 3.66 -30.17
CA LEU A 543 -1.22 3.41 -31.50
C LEU A 543 -1.30 4.66 -32.39
N GLN A 544 -2.35 5.46 -32.28
CA GLN A 544 -2.45 6.72 -32.99
C GLN A 544 -1.39 7.74 -32.54
N ILE A 545 -1.06 7.78 -31.25
CA ILE A 545 0.04 8.64 -30.74
C ILE A 545 1.38 8.15 -31.28
N LEU A 546 1.63 6.83 -31.19
CA LEU A 546 2.91 6.21 -31.51
C LEU A 546 3.18 6.13 -33.04
N LEU A 547 2.21 5.68 -33.82
CA LEU A 547 2.37 5.40 -35.25
C LEU A 547 1.70 6.43 -36.17
N GLN A 548 0.99 7.41 -35.59
CA GLN A 548 0.23 8.44 -36.32
C GLN A 548 -0.75 7.87 -37.34
N ARG A 549 -1.32 6.69 -37.06
CA ARG A 549 -2.27 5.95 -37.90
C ARG A 549 -3.45 5.47 -37.09
N ASP A 550 -4.61 5.43 -37.74
CA ASP A 550 -5.79 4.80 -37.17
C ASP A 550 -5.63 3.27 -37.14
N LEU A 551 -6.11 2.63 -36.09
CA LEU A 551 -6.02 1.16 -35.93
C LEU A 551 -6.94 0.44 -36.91
N ILE A 552 -8.16 0.95 -37.05
CA ILE A 552 -9.20 0.45 -37.95
C ILE A 552 -9.74 1.58 -38.81
N GLU A 553 -10.44 1.25 -39.89
CA GLU A 553 -11.06 2.23 -40.78
C GLU A 553 -12.16 3.02 -40.04
N MET A 554 -12.05 4.35 -40.11
CA MET A 554 -13.04 5.26 -39.50
C MET A 554 -14.05 5.69 -40.55
N PRO A 555 -15.37 5.68 -40.27
CA PRO A 555 -16.42 5.95 -41.26
C PRO A 555 -16.31 7.26 -41.99
N ASP A 556 -15.76 8.29 -41.32
CA ASP A 556 -15.72 9.68 -41.84
C ASP A 556 -14.36 10.07 -42.43
N LYS A 557 -13.42 9.13 -42.56
CA LYS A 557 -12.08 9.39 -43.10
C LYS A 557 -11.85 8.68 -44.44
N THR A 558 -11.15 9.38 -45.35
CA THR A 558 -10.69 8.79 -46.61
C THR A 558 -9.22 8.40 -46.47
N TYR A 559 -8.91 7.16 -46.76
CA TYR A 559 -7.56 6.59 -46.65
C TYR A 559 -6.91 6.48 -48.05
N HIS A 560 -5.67 6.86 -48.14
CA HIS A 560 -4.83 6.69 -49.33
C HIS A 560 -3.79 5.59 -49.07
N ALA A 561 -3.09 5.17 -50.10
CA ALA A 561 -2.10 4.08 -50.01
C ALA A 561 -1.04 4.29 -48.93
N ASP A 562 -0.62 5.57 -48.75
CA ASP A 562 0.42 5.94 -47.76
C ASP A 562 -0.10 6.12 -46.34
N ASN A 563 -1.41 6.13 -46.11
CA ASN A 563 -2.02 6.33 -44.78
C ASN A 563 -3.16 5.32 -44.54
N ARG A 564 -2.91 4.04 -44.84
CA ARG A 564 -3.87 2.97 -44.57
C ARG A 564 -4.00 2.70 -43.07
N PRO A 565 -5.17 2.28 -42.58
CA PRO A 565 -5.34 1.78 -41.22
C PRO A 565 -4.39 0.62 -40.94
N LEU A 566 -3.96 0.49 -39.68
CA LEU A 566 -2.97 -0.52 -39.26
C LEU A 566 -3.45 -1.95 -39.53
N ASN A 567 -4.74 -2.26 -39.29
CA ASN A 567 -5.30 -3.60 -39.55
C ASN A 567 -5.17 -3.99 -41.02
N GLN A 568 -5.46 -3.11 -41.97
CA GLN A 568 -5.33 -3.39 -43.39
C GLN A 568 -3.87 -3.52 -43.80
N LEU A 569 -2.98 -2.70 -43.30
CA LEU A 569 -1.55 -2.75 -43.58
C LEU A 569 -0.94 -4.07 -43.11
N ILE A 570 -1.26 -4.49 -41.87
CA ILE A 570 -0.78 -5.77 -41.30
C ILE A 570 -1.27 -6.96 -42.15
N LEU A 571 -2.56 -7.02 -42.49
CA LEU A 571 -3.09 -8.10 -43.29
C LEU A 571 -2.41 -8.18 -44.67
N GLN A 572 -2.20 -7.03 -45.31
CA GLN A 572 -1.47 -6.96 -46.58
C GLN A 572 -0.01 -7.46 -46.43
N ASN A 573 0.71 -7.08 -45.38
CA ASN A 573 2.09 -7.56 -45.14
C ASN A 573 2.13 -9.07 -44.94
N ILE A 574 1.16 -9.63 -44.22
CA ILE A 574 1.04 -11.07 -43.98
C ILE A 574 0.81 -11.80 -45.32
N GLU A 575 -0.13 -11.32 -46.16
CA GLU A 575 -0.44 -11.92 -47.47
C GLU A 575 0.78 -11.89 -48.40
N GLN A 576 1.40 -10.74 -48.60
CA GLN A 576 2.56 -10.56 -49.48
C GLN A 576 3.74 -11.48 -49.09
N LYS A 577 4.06 -11.56 -47.78
CA LYS A 577 5.17 -12.42 -47.33
C LYS A 577 4.85 -13.90 -47.40
N SER A 578 3.60 -14.30 -47.21
CA SER A 578 3.11 -15.65 -47.39
C SER A 578 3.25 -16.12 -48.85
N GLU A 579 2.87 -15.27 -49.81
CA GLU A 579 3.02 -15.57 -51.25
C GLU A 579 4.49 -15.69 -51.67
N HIS A 580 5.38 -14.79 -51.18
CA HIS A 580 6.82 -14.85 -51.42
C HIS A 580 7.44 -16.18 -50.90
N LYS A 581 7.08 -16.62 -49.69
CA LYS A 581 7.56 -17.90 -49.15
C LYS A 581 7.08 -19.09 -49.99
N SER A 582 5.82 -19.08 -50.41
CA SER A 582 5.27 -20.10 -51.30
C SER A 582 6.01 -20.15 -52.64
N ALA A 583 6.33 -19.02 -53.25
CA ALA A 583 7.08 -18.91 -54.48
C ALA A 583 8.53 -19.41 -54.30
N CYS A 584 9.22 -19.01 -53.25
CA CYS A 584 10.57 -19.50 -52.91
C CYS A 584 10.60 -21.01 -52.65
N SER A 585 9.61 -21.57 -51.93
CA SER A 585 9.49 -23.00 -51.69
C SER A 585 9.31 -23.80 -52.99
N LYS A 586 8.48 -23.30 -53.89
CA LYS A 586 8.30 -23.89 -55.24
C LYS A 586 9.59 -23.79 -56.05
N TRP A 587 10.33 -22.70 -55.99
CA TRP A 587 11.61 -22.52 -56.69
C TRP A 587 12.70 -23.43 -56.10
N PHE A 588 12.82 -23.58 -54.79
CA PHE A 588 13.75 -24.55 -54.17
C PHE A 588 13.37 -26.01 -54.47
N SER A 589 12.08 -26.35 -54.48
CA SER A 589 11.65 -27.69 -54.86
C SER A 589 11.97 -27.99 -56.36
N TRP A 590 11.82 -27.00 -57.23
CA TRP A 590 12.20 -27.12 -58.65
C TRP A 590 13.74 -27.27 -58.80
N LEU A 591 14.56 -26.48 -58.08
CA LEU A 591 16.02 -26.63 -58.07
C LEU A 591 16.48 -27.99 -57.50
N SER A 592 15.80 -28.53 -56.51
CA SER A 592 16.09 -29.84 -55.95
C SER A 592 15.69 -30.98 -56.88
N ALA A 593 14.65 -30.80 -57.67
CA ALA A 593 14.24 -31.73 -58.73
C ALA A 593 15.25 -31.73 -59.92
N MET A 594 15.75 -30.55 -60.28
CA MET A 594 16.81 -30.45 -61.31
C MET A 594 18.15 -31.06 -60.90
N LYS A 595 18.47 -31.15 -59.59
CA LYS A 595 19.70 -31.83 -59.12
C LYS A 595 19.56 -33.34 -59.03
N LYS A 596 18.34 -33.89 -59.18
CA LYS A 596 18.07 -35.33 -59.19
C LYS A 596 17.80 -35.93 -60.59
N ALA A 597 17.71 -35.09 -61.61
CA ALA A 597 17.74 -35.46 -63.03
C ALA A 597 19.16 -35.27 -63.61
#